data_b4033b9328c8c65500e2994ee527c98d
#
_entry.id   b4033b9328c8c65500e2994ee527c98d
#
_cell.length_a   1.000
_cell.length_b   1.000
_cell.length_c   1.000
_cell.angle_alpha   90.00
_cell.angle_beta   90.00
_cell.angle_gamma   90.00
#
_symmetry.space_group_name_H-M   'P 1'
#
loop_
_entity.id
_entity.type
_entity.pdbx_description
1 polymer ?
#
loop_
_entity_poly.entity_id
_entity_poly.type
_entity_poly.pdbx_seq_one_letter_code
_entity_poly.pdbx_strand_id
1 'polypeptide(L)'
;LKMKIIYPLSFAFFCLFMGGYSLQKFRKESSLVLTSQALPTKLNILKNNIEAIIKNKKATVGVAIIIDGKDTLTLNNAEKYPMMSVYKFHQALAVCDYLKRKNLPLTTLLYLDKKFFIPNTYSPLRDKYPLGNLELPLSKLLTYTLQLSDNIACDILFDYIGGVNIVHEYIHSLGIK
;
A
#
# COMPACT_ATOMS: atom_id res chain seq x y z
N LEU A 1 -10.48 2.79 23.84
CA LEU A 1 -10.94 3.64 22.73
C LEU A 1 -10.89 2.82 21.45
N LYS A 2 -12.04 2.35 20.94
CA LYS A 2 -12.14 1.60 19.68
C LYS A 2 -11.93 2.61 18.55
N MET A 3 -10.78 2.58 17.91
CA MET A 3 -10.54 3.33 16.68
C MET A 3 -11.29 2.62 15.55
N LYS A 4 -12.42 3.20 15.12
CA LYS A 4 -13.04 2.85 13.84
C LYS A 4 -12.16 3.45 12.74
N ILE A 5 -11.57 2.59 11.93
CA ILE A 5 -10.96 3.03 10.68
C ILE A 5 -12.11 3.38 9.75
N ILE A 6 -12.33 4.68 9.53
CA ILE A 6 -13.28 5.19 8.56
C ILE A 6 -12.52 5.32 7.24
N TYR A 7 -12.81 4.43 6.31
CA TYR A 7 -12.43 4.64 4.92
C TYR A 7 -13.28 5.78 4.37
N PRO A 8 -12.72 6.76 3.66
CA PRO A 8 -13.54 7.74 2.97
C PRO A 8 -14.27 7.07 1.80
N LEU A 9 -15.56 6.82 2.02
CA LEU A 9 -16.53 6.52 0.97
C LEU A 9 -16.83 7.85 0.27
N SER A 10 -16.13 8.18 -0.78
CA SER A 10 -16.54 9.26 -1.66
C SER A 10 -16.08 8.99 -3.08
N PHE A 11 -16.85 8.17 -3.78
CA PHE A 11 -17.04 8.26 -5.22
C PHE A 11 -18.19 7.33 -5.64
N ALA A 12 -19.39 7.60 -5.19
CA ALA A 12 -20.62 7.06 -5.79
C ALA A 12 -21.84 7.83 -5.29
N PHE A 13 -21.96 9.09 -5.64
CA PHE A 13 -23.24 9.81 -5.47
C PHE A 13 -23.39 10.86 -6.56
N PHE A 14 -23.69 10.39 -7.75
CA PHE A 14 -24.37 11.23 -8.76
C PHE A 14 -25.09 10.29 -9.73
N CYS A 15 -26.34 10.11 -9.49
CA CYS A 15 -27.43 9.78 -10.40
C CYS A 15 -28.57 9.11 -9.64
N LEU A 16 -29.42 9.89 -9.01
CA LEU A 16 -30.80 9.52 -8.73
C LEU A 16 -31.57 10.77 -8.27
N PHE A 17 -32.08 11.48 -9.23
CA PHE A 17 -33.31 12.26 -9.07
C PHE A 17 -33.74 12.74 -10.46
N MET A 18 -34.70 12.10 -11.04
CA MET A 18 -35.74 12.65 -11.89
C MET A 18 -36.73 11.54 -12.31
N GLY A 19 -37.94 11.73 -11.87
CA GLY A 19 -39.12 11.39 -12.68
C GLY A 19 -39.75 10.03 -12.47
N GLY A 20 -40.62 9.96 -11.47
CA GLY A 20 -41.71 9.00 -11.51
C GLY A 20 -42.68 9.33 -12.63
N TYR A 21 -43.01 8.36 -13.44
CA TYR A 21 -44.35 8.20 -14.02
C TYR A 21 -44.63 6.72 -14.27
N SER A 22 -45.72 6.30 -13.67
CA SER A 22 -46.47 5.06 -13.92
C SER A 22 -46.60 4.75 -15.41
N LEU A 23 -46.48 3.46 -15.77
CA LEU A 23 -47.51 2.77 -16.54
C LEU A 23 -47.22 1.27 -16.58
N GLN A 24 -48.18 0.54 -16.02
CA GLN A 24 -48.33 -0.89 -16.17
C GLN A 24 -48.55 -1.31 -17.63
N LYS A 25 -48.14 -2.52 -17.89
CA LYS A 25 -48.45 -3.37 -19.07
C LYS A 25 -47.45 -3.28 -20.23
N PHE A 26 -46.47 -4.17 -20.19
CA PHE A 26 -46.39 -5.17 -21.24
C PHE A 26 -45.67 -6.40 -20.70
N ARG A 27 -46.37 -7.46 -20.79
CA ARG A 27 -46.02 -8.81 -20.37
C ARG A 27 -45.18 -9.45 -21.44
N LYS A 28 -44.23 -10.23 -20.99
CA LYS A 28 -43.63 -11.39 -21.62
C LYS A 28 -42.23 -11.26 -22.20
N GLU A 29 -41.35 -11.93 -21.46
CA GLU A 29 -40.24 -12.73 -21.96
C GLU A 29 -39.11 -11.99 -22.72
N SER A 30 -38.15 -11.58 -21.97
CA SER A 30 -36.82 -12.19 -22.00
C SER A 30 -36.11 -11.73 -20.74
N SER A 31 -36.10 -12.57 -19.73
CA SER A 31 -35.10 -12.54 -18.69
C SER A 31 -33.77 -12.74 -19.38
N LEU A 32 -33.20 -11.66 -19.88
CA LEU A 32 -31.76 -11.60 -20.08
C LEU A 32 -31.16 -11.76 -18.68
N VAL A 33 -30.99 -13.01 -18.32
CA VAL A 33 -29.99 -13.42 -17.37
C VAL A 33 -28.71 -12.74 -17.85
N LEU A 34 -28.42 -11.57 -17.31
CA LEU A 34 -27.09 -10.99 -17.30
C LEU A 34 -26.27 -11.92 -16.40
N THR A 35 -26.01 -13.06 -17.01
CA THR A 35 -25.26 -14.14 -16.45
C THR A 35 -23.87 -13.63 -16.08
N SER A 36 -23.38 -14.14 -14.99
CA SER A 36 -21.99 -14.11 -14.50
C SER A 36 -20.88 -14.38 -15.55
N GLN A 37 -21.24 -14.53 -16.81
CA GLN A 37 -20.33 -14.79 -17.94
C GLN A 37 -19.67 -13.54 -18.53
N ALA A 38 -20.23 -12.33 -18.34
CA ALA A 38 -19.63 -11.11 -18.87
C ALA A 38 -18.35 -10.69 -18.11
N LEU A 39 -18.29 -10.91 -16.81
CA LEU A 39 -17.14 -10.55 -15.99
C LEU A 39 -15.92 -11.45 -16.26
N PRO A 40 -16.02 -12.79 -16.32
CA PRO A 40 -14.93 -13.66 -16.74
C PRO A 40 -14.37 -13.26 -18.11
N THR A 41 -15.23 -12.88 -19.04
CA THR A 41 -14.81 -12.42 -20.37
C THR A 41 -14.01 -11.10 -20.30
N LYS A 42 -14.45 -10.14 -19.47
CA LYS A 42 -13.70 -8.87 -19.26
C LYS A 42 -12.36 -9.09 -18.61
N LEU A 43 -12.27 -9.97 -17.60
CA LEU A 43 -11.01 -10.33 -16.98
C LEU A 43 -10.05 -11.02 -17.95
N ASN A 44 -10.56 -11.90 -18.81
CA ASN A 44 -9.75 -12.56 -19.83
C ASN A 44 -9.22 -11.54 -20.87
N ILE A 45 -10.04 -10.58 -21.30
CA ILE A 45 -9.58 -9.50 -22.19
C ILE A 45 -8.50 -8.68 -21.49
N LEU A 46 -8.70 -8.30 -20.23
CA LEU A 46 -7.72 -7.55 -19.46
C LEU A 46 -6.41 -8.35 -19.31
N LYS A 47 -6.49 -9.63 -19.00
CA LYS A 47 -5.34 -10.53 -18.89
C LYS A 47 -4.55 -10.57 -20.21
N ASN A 48 -5.23 -10.82 -21.32
CA ASN A 48 -4.60 -10.89 -22.64
C ASN A 48 -3.92 -9.57 -23.04
N ASN A 49 -4.55 -8.43 -22.72
CA ASN A 49 -3.97 -7.11 -22.97
C ASN A 49 -2.70 -6.89 -22.15
N ILE A 50 -2.70 -7.27 -20.86
CA ILE A 50 -1.52 -7.18 -20.01
C ILE A 50 -0.42 -8.10 -20.55
N GLU A 51 -0.74 -9.35 -20.87
CA GLU A 51 0.21 -10.31 -21.45
C GLU A 51 0.84 -9.77 -22.75
N ALA A 52 0.06 -9.15 -23.61
CA ALA A 52 0.56 -8.53 -24.84
C ALA A 52 1.54 -7.38 -24.55
N ILE A 53 1.27 -6.56 -23.53
CA ILE A 53 2.15 -5.46 -23.11
C ILE A 53 3.47 -5.98 -22.57
N ILE A 54 3.43 -7.01 -21.71
CA ILE A 54 4.63 -7.53 -21.03
C ILE A 54 5.48 -8.43 -21.90
N LYS A 55 4.91 -9.10 -22.92
CA LYS A 55 5.57 -10.08 -23.78
C LYS A 55 6.91 -9.60 -24.36
N ASN A 56 6.97 -8.33 -24.72
CA ASN A 56 8.14 -7.73 -25.35
C ASN A 56 9.06 -6.98 -24.38
N LYS A 57 8.84 -7.12 -23.06
CA LYS A 57 9.68 -6.49 -22.06
C LYS A 57 10.84 -7.42 -21.69
N LYS A 58 12.04 -6.88 -21.59
CA LYS A 58 13.22 -7.62 -21.07
C LYS A 58 13.18 -7.67 -19.54
N ALA A 59 12.08 -8.16 -18.99
CA ALA A 59 11.86 -8.23 -17.54
C ALA A 59 10.81 -9.30 -17.23
N THR A 60 10.91 -9.94 -16.06
CA THR A 60 9.82 -10.72 -15.49
C THR A 60 8.85 -9.79 -14.78
N VAL A 61 7.60 -9.75 -15.23
CA VAL A 61 6.59 -8.85 -14.68
C VAL A 61 5.52 -9.66 -13.98
N GLY A 62 5.33 -9.43 -12.68
CA GLY A 62 4.23 -9.97 -11.90
C GLY A 62 3.07 -8.97 -11.85
N VAL A 63 1.85 -9.47 -11.93
CA VAL A 63 0.65 -8.64 -11.80
C VAL A 63 -0.37 -9.35 -10.93
N ALA A 64 -0.94 -8.61 -9.98
CA ALA A 64 -2.09 -9.06 -9.19
C ALA A 64 -3.12 -7.94 -9.14
N ILE A 65 -4.34 -8.24 -9.54
CA ILE A 65 -5.46 -7.29 -9.56
C ILE A 65 -6.63 -7.93 -8.84
N ILE A 66 -7.22 -7.20 -7.90
CA ILE A 66 -8.44 -7.60 -7.20
C ILE A 66 -9.51 -6.54 -7.51
N ILE A 67 -10.63 -6.95 -8.06
CA ILE A 67 -11.74 -6.07 -8.41
C ILE A 67 -12.88 -6.34 -7.41
N ASP A 68 -13.33 -5.28 -6.74
CA ASP A 68 -14.44 -5.31 -5.77
C ASP A 68 -14.28 -6.38 -4.66
N GLY A 69 -13.03 -6.73 -4.32
CA GLY A 69 -12.70 -7.73 -3.31
C GLY A 69 -13.08 -9.17 -3.67
N LYS A 70 -13.49 -9.44 -4.91
CA LYS A 70 -14.01 -10.74 -5.36
C LYS A 70 -13.25 -11.34 -6.53
N ASP A 71 -13.12 -10.58 -7.60
CA ASP A 71 -12.51 -11.07 -8.83
C ASP A 71 -11.02 -10.84 -8.81
N THR A 72 -10.24 -11.89 -8.97
CA THR A 72 -8.78 -11.84 -8.94
C THR A 72 -8.19 -12.24 -10.28
N LEU A 73 -7.27 -11.42 -10.78
CA LEU A 73 -6.44 -11.73 -11.94
C LEU A 73 -4.97 -11.71 -11.48
N THR A 74 -4.25 -12.76 -11.79
CA THR A 74 -2.82 -12.84 -11.49
C THR A 74 -2.03 -13.30 -12.71
N LEU A 75 -0.82 -12.75 -12.87
CA LEU A 75 0.17 -13.14 -13.86
C LEU A 75 1.52 -13.27 -13.16
N ASN A 76 2.24 -14.36 -13.40
CA ASN A 76 3.56 -14.65 -12.84
C ASN A 76 3.61 -14.47 -11.30
N ASN A 77 2.52 -14.79 -10.61
CA ASN A 77 2.38 -14.52 -9.18
C ASN A 77 3.13 -15.53 -8.29
N ALA A 78 3.63 -16.63 -8.88
CA ALA A 78 4.45 -17.62 -8.19
C ALA A 78 5.94 -17.20 -8.13
N GLU A 79 6.34 -16.21 -8.92
CA GLU A 79 7.71 -15.72 -8.95
C GLU A 79 8.02 -14.88 -7.72
N LYS A 80 9.28 -14.91 -7.30
CA LYS A 80 9.77 -14.08 -6.19
C LYS A 80 10.34 -12.78 -6.74
N TYR A 81 9.77 -11.67 -6.30
CA TYR A 81 10.21 -10.33 -6.68
C TYR A 81 10.90 -9.64 -5.50
N PRO A 82 12.03 -8.93 -5.73
CA PRO A 82 12.62 -8.11 -4.69
C PRO A 82 11.66 -6.97 -4.33
N MET A 83 11.40 -6.80 -3.05
CA MET A 83 10.46 -5.77 -2.57
C MET A 83 10.95 -4.35 -2.83
N MET A 84 12.25 -4.15 -2.97
CA MET A 84 12.86 -2.83 -3.07
C MET A 84 12.29 -1.91 -1.96
N SER A 85 12.02 -0.64 -2.24
CA SER A 85 11.48 0.29 -1.23
C SER A 85 10.04 0.00 -0.78
N VAL A 86 9.36 -0.98 -1.32
CA VAL A 86 8.02 -1.38 -0.84
C VAL A 86 8.07 -1.87 0.61
N TYR A 87 9.17 -2.49 1.04
CA TYR A 87 9.33 -2.94 2.43
C TYR A 87 9.23 -1.79 3.46
N LYS A 88 9.49 -0.54 3.07
CA LYS A 88 9.38 0.63 3.95
C LYS A 88 7.96 0.86 4.45
N PHE A 89 6.96 0.48 3.65
CA PHE A 89 5.58 0.48 4.11
C PHE A 89 5.34 -0.53 5.25
N HIS A 90 5.88 -1.73 5.12
CA HIS A 90 5.80 -2.76 6.15
C HIS A 90 6.50 -2.32 7.44
N GLN A 91 7.68 -1.71 7.31
CA GLN A 91 8.39 -1.11 8.43
C GLN A 91 7.56 -0.03 9.12
N ALA A 92 6.94 0.87 8.37
CA ALA A 92 6.12 1.94 8.94
C ALA A 92 4.93 1.39 9.74
N LEU A 93 4.29 0.31 9.26
CA LEU A 93 3.24 -0.38 10.00
C LEU A 93 3.77 -0.93 11.33
N ALA A 94 4.94 -1.58 11.33
CA ALA A 94 5.57 -2.10 12.54
C ALA A 94 5.97 -0.99 13.51
N VAL A 95 6.48 0.15 13.01
CA VAL A 95 6.77 1.35 13.83
C VAL A 95 5.48 1.85 14.49
N CYS A 96 4.39 1.98 13.76
CA CYS A 96 3.11 2.43 14.33
C CYS A 96 2.57 1.46 15.39
N ASP A 97 2.71 0.15 15.18
CA ASP A 97 2.34 -0.86 16.18
C ASP A 97 3.23 -0.78 17.43
N TYR A 98 4.54 -0.65 17.24
CA TYR A 98 5.50 -0.46 18.33
C TYR A 98 5.15 0.75 19.19
N LEU A 99 4.90 1.90 18.57
CA LEU A 99 4.51 3.13 19.27
C LEU A 99 3.21 2.95 20.02
N LYS A 100 2.22 2.29 19.42
CA LYS A 100 0.95 1.97 20.07
C LYS A 100 1.16 1.11 21.32
N ARG A 101 1.96 0.04 21.22
CA ARG A 101 2.26 -0.86 22.35
C ARG A 101 3.01 -0.15 23.47
N LYS A 102 3.88 0.81 23.13
CA LYS A 102 4.65 1.60 24.10
C LYS A 102 3.92 2.85 24.59
N ASN A 103 2.70 3.11 24.09
CA ASN A 103 1.92 4.32 24.38
C ASN A 103 2.69 5.62 24.07
N LEU A 104 3.46 5.61 22.97
CA LEU A 104 4.26 6.74 22.50
C LEU A 104 3.54 7.47 21.35
N PRO A 105 3.47 8.80 21.37
CA PRO A 105 2.90 9.56 20.26
C PRO A 105 3.89 9.67 19.09
N LEU A 106 3.36 9.91 17.88
CA LEU A 106 4.17 10.18 16.69
C LEU A 106 5.03 11.46 16.81
N THR A 107 4.72 12.32 17.77
CA THR A 107 5.50 13.52 18.10
C THR A 107 6.72 13.24 18.98
N THR A 108 6.91 11.98 19.42
CA THR A 108 8.12 11.58 20.16
C THR A 108 9.36 11.99 19.38
N LEU A 109 10.23 12.76 20.05
CA LEU A 109 11.48 13.22 19.46
C LEU A 109 12.53 12.12 19.52
N LEU A 110 13.28 11.98 18.45
CA LEU A 110 14.44 11.10 18.37
C LEU A 110 15.68 11.92 18.05
N TYR A 111 16.72 11.77 18.84
CA TYR A 111 18.03 12.38 18.55
C TYR A 111 18.75 11.62 17.44
N LEU A 112 19.12 12.33 16.39
CA LEU A 112 19.79 11.82 15.21
C LEU A 112 21.27 12.19 15.27
N ASP A 113 22.08 11.26 15.74
CA ASP A 113 23.54 11.40 15.77
C ASP A 113 24.08 11.47 14.32
N LYS A 114 25.14 12.28 14.11
CA LYS A 114 25.81 12.41 12.83
C LYS A 114 26.28 11.07 12.24
N LYS A 115 26.60 10.10 13.08
CA LYS A 115 27.03 8.76 12.64
C LYS A 115 26.03 8.02 11.78
N PHE A 116 24.72 8.33 11.89
CA PHE A 116 23.68 7.76 11.04
C PHE A 116 23.71 8.32 9.61
N PHE A 117 24.31 9.49 9.41
CA PHE A 117 24.29 10.21 8.14
C PHE A 117 25.44 9.74 7.22
N ILE A 118 25.41 8.44 6.89
CA ILE A 118 26.45 7.80 6.06
C ILE A 118 26.42 8.31 4.62
N PRO A 119 27.60 8.39 3.95
CA PRO A 119 27.66 8.73 2.52
C PRO A 119 27.16 7.56 1.65
N ASN A 120 27.03 7.81 0.34
CA ASN A 120 26.80 6.81 -0.70
C ASN A 120 25.44 6.07 -0.60
N THR A 121 24.45 6.67 0.06
CA THR A 121 23.07 6.21 0.01
C THR A 121 22.13 7.37 -0.31
N TYR A 122 20.99 7.06 -0.91
CA TYR A 122 19.97 8.07 -1.19
C TYR A 122 19.30 8.52 0.12
N SER A 123 19.44 9.80 0.46
CA SER A 123 18.85 10.35 1.68
C SER A 123 18.60 11.87 1.61
N PRO A 124 17.40 12.29 1.23
CA PRO A 124 16.97 13.68 1.37
C PRO A 124 17.06 14.23 2.79
N LEU A 125 16.94 13.37 3.81
CA LEU A 125 17.14 13.73 5.21
C LEU A 125 18.57 14.23 5.44
N ARG A 126 19.58 13.44 5.02
CA ARG A 126 21.00 13.82 5.12
C ARG A 126 21.27 15.10 4.33
N ASP A 127 20.73 15.20 3.13
CA ASP A 127 21.00 16.35 2.25
C ASP A 127 20.44 17.64 2.85
N LYS A 128 19.33 17.55 3.60
CA LYS A 128 18.75 18.69 4.32
C LYS A 128 19.48 19.00 5.63
N TYR A 129 19.99 17.99 6.33
CA TYR A 129 20.63 18.12 7.63
C TYR A 129 22.03 17.49 7.64
N PRO A 130 22.97 18.02 6.84
CA PRO A 130 24.26 17.36 6.60
C PRO A 130 25.15 17.23 7.84
N LEU A 131 24.90 18.05 8.87
CA LEU A 131 25.66 18.02 10.11
C LEU A 131 25.14 16.96 11.10
N GLY A 132 23.94 16.43 10.90
CA GLY A 132 23.31 15.57 11.90
C GLY A 132 23.15 16.27 13.26
N ASN A 133 23.16 15.51 14.37
CA ASN A 133 23.11 16.01 15.73
C ASN A 133 21.88 16.90 15.99
N LEU A 134 20.72 16.43 15.60
CA LEU A 134 19.46 17.14 15.74
C LEU A 134 18.36 16.21 16.24
N GLU A 135 17.29 16.78 16.76
CA GLU A 135 16.08 16.04 17.14
C GLU A 135 15.00 16.21 16.10
N LEU A 136 14.39 15.12 15.71
CA LEU A 136 13.21 15.12 14.84
C LEU A 136 12.11 14.22 15.43
N PRO A 137 10.83 14.57 15.25
CA PRO A 137 9.74 13.71 15.65
C PRO A 137 9.66 12.47 14.74
N LEU A 138 9.26 11.34 15.28
CA LEU A 138 9.11 10.08 14.54
C LEU A 138 8.20 10.23 13.32
N SER A 139 7.16 11.08 13.41
CA SER A 139 6.32 11.42 12.25
C SER A 139 7.12 11.98 11.08
N LYS A 140 8.18 12.76 11.37
CA LYS A 140 9.03 13.34 10.32
C LYS A 140 9.91 12.28 9.66
N LEU A 141 10.45 11.34 10.45
CA LEU A 141 11.21 10.22 9.90
C LEU A 141 10.34 9.32 9.04
N LEU A 142 9.11 9.03 9.47
CA LEU A 142 8.12 8.31 8.67
C LEU A 142 7.79 9.05 7.35
N THR A 143 7.70 10.38 7.39
CA THR A 143 7.52 11.20 6.17
C THR A 143 8.68 11.03 5.21
N TYR A 144 9.93 11.14 5.69
CA TYR A 144 11.11 10.91 4.84
C TYR A 144 11.14 9.50 4.27
N THR A 145 10.86 8.50 5.09
CA THR A 145 10.86 7.10 4.67
C THR A 145 9.81 6.79 3.61
N LEU A 146 8.55 7.21 3.83
CA LEU A 146 7.43 6.83 2.99
C LEU A 146 7.24 7.74 1.77
N GLN A 147 7.38 9.05 1.92
CA GLN A 147 7.12 9.99 0.83
C GLN A 147 8.35 10.21 -0.06
N LEU A 148 9.53 10.20 0.54
CA LEU A 148 10.78 10.48 -0.15
C LEU A 148 11.67 9.24 -0.31
N SER A 149 11.22 8.09 0.16
CA SER A 149 11.96 6.83 0.08
C SER A 149 13.38 6.93 0.67
N ASP A 150 13.55 7.72 1.72
CA ASP A 150 14.83 7.98 2.37
C ASP A 150 15.39 6.71 3.03
N ASN A 151 16.63 6.37 2.75
CA ASN A 151 17.24 5.16 3.30
C ASN A 151 17.74 5.35 4.72
N ILE A 152 18.33 6.52 5.03
CA ILE A 152 18.84 6.79 6.39
C ILE A 152 17.68 6.90 7.39
N ALA A 153 16.60 7.61 7.04
CA ALA A 153 15.42 7.64 7.89
C ALA A 153 14.83 6.24 8.13
N CYS A 154 14.86 5.41 7.10
CA CYS A 154 14.43 4.02 7.21
C CYS A 154 15.32 3.22 8.18
N ASP A 155 16.65 3.30 8.03
CA ASP A 155 17.60 2.56 8.89
C ASP A 155 17.48 3.00 10.35
N ILE A 156 17.35 4.31 10.59
CA ILE A 156 17.11 4.86 11.93
C ILE A 156 15.82 4.31 12.54
N LEU A 157 14.75 4.19 11.76
CA LEU A 157 13.48 3.63 12.26
C LEU A 157 13.59 2.13 12.56
N PHE A 158 14.37 1.36 11.79
CA PHE A 158 14.67 -0.03 12.13
C PHE A 158 15.39 -0.14 13.47
N ASP A 159 16.46 0.63 13.64
CA ASP A 159 17.21 0.62 14.90
C ASP A 159 16.34 1.03 16.09
N TYR A 160 15.49 2.04 15.91
CA TYR A 160 14.61 2.55 16.96
C TYR A 160 13.64 1.49 17.51
N ILE A 161 13.09 0.63 16.66
CA ILE A 161 12.13 -0.39 17.08
C ILE A 161 12.77 -1.72 17.47
N GLY A 162 14.09 -1.88 17.31
CA GLY A 162 14.84 -3.08 17.69
C GLY A 162 15.26 -3.98 16.54
N GLY A 163 15.26 -3.45 15.30
CA GLY A 163 15.83 -4.11 14.14
C GLY A 163 14.81 -4.78 13.20
N VAL A 164 15.36 -5.36 12.13
CA VAL A 164 14.58 -5.97 11.03
C VAL A 164 13.69 -7.11 11.52
N ASN A 165 14.15 -7.90 12.50
CA ASN A 165 13.39 -9.05 13.01
C ASN A 165 12.05 -8.63 13.62
N ILE A 166 11.99 -7.48 14.29
CA ILE A 166 10.72 -6.95 14.84
C ILE A 166 9.71 -6.67 13.74
N VAL A 167 10.18 -6.12 12.62
CA VAL A 167 9.31 -5.90 11.46
C VAL A 167 8.85 -7.23 10.87
N HIS A 168 9.76 -8.18 10.72
CA HIS A 168 9.46 -9.52 10.20
C HIS A 168 8.38 -10.22 11.04
N GLU A 169 8.57 -10.30 12.35
CA GLU A 169 7.61 -10.92 13.28
C GLU A 169 6.25 -10.23 13.22
N TYR A 170 6.24 -8.90 13.19
CA TYR A 170 5.00 -8.15 13.09
C TYR A 170 4.24 -8.45 11.79
N ILE A 171 4.93 -8.44 10.64
CA ILE A 171 4.31 -8.69 9.34
C ILE A 171 3.79 -10.13 9.24
N HIS A 172 4.55 -11.11 9.76
CA HIS A 172 4.08 -12.49 9.85
C HIS A 172 2.84 -12.63 10.75
N SER A 173 2.76 -11.87 11.84
CA SER A 173 1.57 -11.86 12.72
C SER A 173 0.30 -11.39 12.02
N LEU A 174 0.44 -10.62 10.92
CA LEU A 174 -0.67 -10.20 10.05
C LEU A 174 -1.06 -11.25 9.01
N GLY A 175 -0.40 -12.41 8.99
CA GLY A 175 -0.66 -13.50 8.03
C GLY A 175 0.07 -13.35 6.68
N ILE A 176 0.95 -12.37 6.53
CA ILE A 176 1.79 -12.19 5.34
C ILE A 176 3.00 -13.13 5.45
N LYS A 177 3.23 -13.95 4.41
CA LYS A 177 4.29 -14.98 4.36
C LYS A 177 5.42 -14.56 3.44
#